data_d69ce9d365ecf42bf51c148694a7c707
#
_entry.id   d69ce9d365ecf42bf51c148694a7c707
#
_cell.length_a   1.000
_cell.length_b   1.000
_cell.length_c   1.000
_cell.angle_alpha   90.00
_cell.angle_beta   90.00
_cell.angle_gamma   90.00
#
_symmetry.space_group_name_H-M   'P 1'
#
loop_
_entity.id
_entity.type
_entity.pdbx_description
1 polymer ?
#
loop_
_entity_poly.entity_id
_entity_poly.type
_entity_poly.pdbx_seq_one_letter_code
_entity_poly.pdbx_strand_id
1 'polypeptide(L)'
;MFRASIALLITTFVLSAAAIDEPVRPTPLVRTLAPSPAKPGDALVATGQNLGKEFVASAYLTLGENTYQLEITSQTPDTIKAKIPANLKPGRFGLMILSRGEVPRYIDEPVFVTIE
;
A
#
# COMPACT_ATOMS: atom_id res chain seq x y z
N MET A 1 -13.11 53.89 39.70
CA MET A 1 -12.82 53.57 39.26
C MET A 1 -12.59 52.75 38.60
N PHE A 2 -12.58 52.49 38.25
CA PHE A 2 -12.34 51.81 37.55
C PHE A 2 -12.07 50.81 37.30
N ARG A 3 -11.95 50.23 36.67
CA ARG A 3 -11.72 49.51 36.34
C ARG A 3 -11.37 48.74 35.69
N ALA A 4 -11.34 48.19 35.28
CA ALA A 4 -10.93 47.57 34.72
C ALA A 4 -10.95 46.55 34.36
N SER A 5 -10.98 46.19 33.77
CA SER A 5 -10.89 45.38 33.33
C SER A 5 -10.63 44.52 32.62
N ILE A 6 -10.44 44.19 32.37
CA ILE A 6 -10.08 43.51 31.81
C ILE A 6 -10.08 42.50 31.29
N ALA A 7 -10.05 42.11 30.83
CA ALA A 7 -9.90 41.37 30.34
C ALA A 7 -9.62 40.44 29.84
N LEU A 8 -9.52 40.06 29.50
CA LEU A 8 -9.22 39.34 28.97
C LEU A 8 -9.09 38.42 28.32
N LEU A 9 -8.99 38.03 27.89
CA LEU A 9 -8.85 37.38 27.32
C LEU A 9 -8.65 36.39 26.90
N ILE A 10 -8.56 35.87 26.43
CA ILE A 10 -8.30 35.11 26.03
C ILE A 10 -8.13 34.30 25.38
N THR A 11 -8.01 33.97 24.98
CA THR A 11 -7.81 33.32 24.36
C THR A 11 -7.65 32.27 24.09
N THR A 12 -7.63 31.78 23.68
CA THR A 12 -7.39 30.95 23.28
C THR A 12 -7.21 30.16 22.54
N PHE A 13 -7.15 29.79 22.10
CA PHE A 13 -6.95 29.11 21.37
C PHE A 13 -6.74 28.08 21.17
N VAL A 14 -6.65 27.51 20.51
CA VAL A 14 -6.43 26.72 20.10
C VAL A 14 -6.03 25.99 19.47
N LEU A 15 -5.87 25.54 19.11
CA LEU A 15 -5.46 24.84 18.47
C LEU A 15 -5.36 23.86 18.37
N SER A 16 -5.39 23.47 17.93
CA SER A 16 -5.17 22.72 17.69
C SER A 16 -5.08 21.86 17.13
N ALA A 17 -5.17 21.57 16.87
CA ALA A 17 -5.08 20.79 16.42
C ALA A 17 -4.77 20.38 15.62
N ALA A 18 -4.59 20.48 15.30
CA ALA A 18 -4.31 20.23 14.67
C ALA A 18 -3.84 19.55 14.20
N ALA A 19 -3.74 19.48 13.94
CA ALA A 19 -3.30 19.08 13.55
C ALA A 19 -3.35 18.14 13.09
N ILE A 20 -3.32 18.02 12.85
CA ILE A 20 -3.41 17.18 12.56
C ILE A 20 -3.85 16.71 11.66
N ASP A 21 -3.77 16.94 11.11
CA ASP A 21 -4.26 16.69 10.23
C ASP A 21 -3.63 16.33 9.17
N GLU A 22 -2.85 15.49 9.22
CA GLU A 22 -2.38 14.86 8.12
C GLU A 22 -3.46 14.15 7.49
N PRO A 23 -3.68 14.29 6.18
CA PRO A 23 -4.66 13.47 5.49
C PRO A 23 -4.24 12.04 5.68
N VAL A 24 -5.17 11.24 6.13
CA VAL A 24 -4.96 9.81 6.19
C VAL A 24 -4.95 9.30 4.78
N ARG A 25 -3.81 8.83 4.31
CA ARG A 25 -3.74 8.27 2.98
C ARG A 25 -4.19 6.84 3.04
N PRO A 26 -5.07 6.41 2.13
CA PRO A 26 -5.45 5.01 2.06
C PRO A 26 -4.23 4.15 1.82
N THR A 27 -4.14 3.05 2.54
CA THR A 27 -3.03 2.12 2.42
C THR A 27 -3.46 0.96 1.53
N PRO A 28 -2.66 0.59 0.53
CA PRO A 28 -2.97 -0.59 -0.26
C PRO A 28 -3.02 -1.83 0.62
N LEU A 29 -4.05 -2.64 0.42
CA LEU A 29 -4.22 -3.88 1.16
C LEU A 29 -4.66 -4.96 0.20
N VAL A 30 -3.89 -6.05 0.14
CA VAL A 30 -4.23 -7.22 -0.66
C VAL A 30 -4.74 -8.30 0.28
N ARG A 31 -5.92 -8.82 -0.03
CA ARG A 31 -6.56 -9.85 0.79
C ARG A 31 -6.42 -11.22 0.21
N THR A 32 -6.39 -11.33 -1.11
CA THR A 32 -6.25 -12.62 -1.78
C THR A 32 -5.29 -12.50 -2.92
N LEU A 33 -4.64 -13.61 -3.23
CA LEU A 33 -3.67 -13.70 -4.31
C LEU A 33 -3.90 -15.04 -5.00
N ALA A 34 -4.19 -15.01 -6.30
CA ALA A 34 -4.55 -16.20 -7.05
C ALA A 34 -3.98 -16.15 -8.45
N PRO A 35 -3.72 -17.29 -9.07
CA PRO A 35 -3.86 -18.65 -8.55
C PRO A 35 -2.72 -19.00 -7.60
N SER A 36 -2.96 -20.01 -6.79
CA SER A 36 -1.90 -20.59 -5.96
C SER A 36 -2.21 -22.08 -5.84
N PRO A 37 -1.37 -22.94 -6.36
CA PRO A 37 -0.05 -22.66 -6.94
C PRO A 37 -0.14 -22.01 -8.32
N ALA A 38 0.93 -21.32 -8.68
CA ALA A 38 1.05 -20.70 -9.98
C ALA A 38 2.39 -21.09 -10.59
N LYS A 39 2.58 -20.76 -11.87
CA LYS A 39 3.79 -21.07 -12.60
C LYS A 39 4.47 -19.80 -13.07
N PRO A 40 5.79 -19.83 -13.28
CA PRO A 40 6.47 -18.67 -13.87
C PRO A 40 5.82 -18.31 -15.20
N GLY A 41 5.60 -17.01 -15.40
CA GLY A 41 4.94 -16.52 -16.60
C GLY A 41 3.44 -16.44 -16.52
N ASP A 42 2.82 -17.02 -15.49
CA ASP A 42 1.38 -16.94 -15.31
C ASP A 42 0.93 -15.55 -14.90
N ALA A 43 -0.34 -15.26 -15.13
CA ALA A 43 -0.96 -14.06 -14.63
C ALA A 43 -1.39 -14.29 -13.18
N LEU A 44 -1.11 -13.29 -12.35
CA LEU A 44 -1.45 -13.32 -10.93
C LEU A 44 -2.47 -12.24 -10.68
N VAL A 45 -3.48 -12.53 -9.88
CA VAL A 45 -4.53 -11.57 -9.55
C VAL A 45 -4.53 -11.33 -8.05
N ALA A 46 -4.29 -10.08 -7.68
CA ALA A 46 -4.36 -9.63 -6.30
C ALA A 46 -5.65 -8.87 -6.10
N THR A 47 -6.40 -9.21 -5.07
CA THR A 47 -7.68 -8.59 -4.78
C THR A 47 -7.64 -7.98 -3.40
N GLY A 48 -8.19 -6.79 -3.25
CA GLY A 48 -8.19 -6.10 -1.98
C GLY A 48 -8.80 -4.73 -2.09
N GLN A 49 -8.11 -3.72 -1.57
CA GLN A 49 -8.61 -2.35 -1.62
C GLN A 49 -7.45 -1.38 -1.76
N ASN A 50 -7.73 -0.22 -2.33
CA ASN A 50 -6.76 0.85 -2.58
C ASN A 50 -5.62 0.38 -3.46
N LEU A 51 -5.94 -0.39 -4.50
CA LEU A 51 -4.96 -0.99 -5.38
C LEU A 51 -4.82 -0.24 -6.71
N GLY A 52 -5.51 0.86 -6.89
CA GLY A 52 -5.45 1.63 -8.12
C GLY A 52 -4.11 2.29 -8.35
N LYS A 53 -3.95 2.84 -9.55
CA LYS A 53 -2.69 3.47 -9.93
C LYS A 53 -2.31 4.64 -9.05
N GLU A 54 -3.29 5.30 -8.44
CA GLU A 54 -3.01 6.44 -7.58
C GLU A 54 -2.41 6.03 -6.24
N PHE A 55 -2.50 4.76 -5.87
CA PHE A 55 -1.99 4.28 -4.58
C PHE A 55 -0.85 3.30 -4.72
N VAL A 56 -0.73 2.59 -5.85
CA VAL A 56 0.26 1.52 -6.03
C VAL A 56 1.13 1.84 -7.24
N ALA A 57 2.43 1.92 -7.01
CA ALA A 57 3.39 2.17 -8.08
C ALA A 57 3.93 0.87 -8.67
N SER A 58 4.21 -0.11 -7.83
CA SER A 58 4.82 -1.38 -8.27
C SER A 58 4.44 -2.49 -7.30
N ALA A 59 4.59 -3.72 -7.77
CA ALA A 59 4.35 -4.90 -6.96
C ALA A 59 5.50 -5.88 -7.15
N TYR A 60 5.84 -6.61 -6.09
CA TYR A 60 6.98 -7.52 -6.08
C TYR A 60 6.60 -8.80 -5.37
N LEU A 61 7.17 -9.91 -5.85
CA LEU A 61 7.17 -11.15 -5.08
C LEU A 61 8.47 -11.20 -4.28
N THR A 62 8.39 -11.69 -3.04
CA THR A 62 9.54 -11.71 -2.15
C THR A 62 9.79 -13.12 -1.62
N LEU A 63 11.06 -13.47 -1.54
CA LEU A 63 11.49 -14.72 -0.94
C LEU A 63 12.75 -14.43 -0.16
N GLY A 64 12.63 -14.40 1.18
CA GLY A 64 13.74 -13.98 2.01
C GLY A 64 14.08 -12.53 1.70
N GLU A 65 15.34 -12.28 1.35
CA GLU A 65 15.80 -10.93 1.03
C GLU A 65 15.71 -10.63 -0.46
N ASN A 66 15.26 -11.58 -1.26
CA ASN A 66 15.18 -11.40 -2.70
C ASN A 66 13.82 -10.85 -3.09
N THR A 67 13.82 -9.93 -4.04
CA THR A 67 12.59 -9.36 -4.57
C THR A 67 12.56 -9.52 -6.08
N TYR A 68 11.37 -9.77 -6.62
CA TYR A 68 11.19 -9.97 -8.04
C TYR A 68 10.01 -9.12 -8.49
N GLN A 69 10.28 -8.13 -9.32
CA GLN A 69 9.25 -7.19 -9.74
C GLN A 69 8.24 -7.89 -10.65
N LEU A 70 6.97 -7.66 -10.36
CA LEU A 70 5.89 -8.14 -11.20
C LEU A 70 5.59 -7.11 -12.28
N GLU A 71 5.18 -7.60 -13.44
CA GLU A 71 4.74 -6.72 -14.51
C GLU A 71 3.24 -6.50 -14.37
N ILE A 72 2.84 -5.33 -13.89
CA ILE A 72 1.44 -5.02 -13.69
C ILE A 72 0.80 -4.77 -15.05
N THR A 73 -0.22 -5.55 -15.39
CA THR A 73 -0.90 -5.43 -16.67
C THR A 73 -2.23 -4.71 -16.56
N SER A 74 -2.82 -4.66 -15.37
CA SER A 74 -4.10 -4.01 -15.16
C SER A 74 -4.26 -3.65 -13.69
N GLN A 75 -4.84 -2.48 -13.42
CA GLN A 75 -5.13 -2.05 -12.06
C GLN A 75 -6.51 -1.42 -12.00
N THR A 76 -7.27 -1.81 -11.00
CA THR A 76 -8.51 -1.17 -10.60
C THR A 76 -8.43 -0.90 -9.11
N PRO A 77 -9.36 -0.16 -8.52
CA PRO A 77 -9.26 0.11 -7.07
C PRO A 77 -9.23 -1.13 -6.19
N ASP A 78 -9.73 -2.26 -6.66
CA ASP A 78 -9.80 -3.47 -5.84
C ASP A 78 -9.04 -4.64 -6.44
N THR A 79 -8.35 -4.48 -7.57
CA THR A 79 -7.70 -5.61 -8.25
C THR A 79 -6.42 -5.15 -8.94
N ILE A 80 -5.38 -5.97 -8.82
CA ILE A 80 -4.17 -5.82 -9.62
C ILE A 80 -3.94 -7.12 -10.35
N LYS A 81 -3.78 -7.04 -11.67
CA LYS A 81 -3.35 -8.18 -12.47
C LYS A 81 -1.90 -7.96 -12.86
N ALA A 82 -1.09 -8.97 -12.66
CA ALA A 82 0.33 -8.86 -12.93
C ALA A 82 0.85 -10.18 -13.48
N LYS A 83 1.96 -10.08 -14.19
CA LYS A 83 2.58 -11.25 -14.80
C LYS A 83 3.77 -11.66 -13.95
N ILE A 84 3.84 -12.95 -13.65
CA ILE A 84 4.94 -13.51 -12.87
C ILE A 84 6.17 -13.62 -13.78
N PRO A 85 7.36 -13.19 -13.30
CA PRO A 85 8.56 -13.34 -14.12
C PRO A 85 8.79 -14.77 -14.56
N ALA A 86 9.21 -14.93 -15.80
CA ALA A 86 9.38 -16.26 -16.38
C ALA A 86 10.54 -17.04 -15.77
N ASN A 87 11.48 -16.35 -15.16
CA ASN A 87 12.68 -16.99 -14.60
C ASN A 87 12.59 -17.26 -13.11
N LEU A 88 11.39 -17.20 -12.54
CA LEU A 88 11.20 -17.37 -11.12
C LEU A 88 11.32 -18.85 -10.75
N LYS A 89 12.03 -19.13 -9.66
CA LYS A 89 12.22 -20.50 -9.20
C LYS A 89 11.06 -20.92 -8.31
N PRO A 90 10.81 -22.24 -8.17
CA PRO A 90 9.77 -22.70 -7.28
C PRO A 90 9.99 -22.24 -5.85
N GLY A 91 8.90 -21.98 -5.15
CA GLY A 91 8.95 -21.58 -3.75
C GLY A 91 7.68 -20.90 -3.32
N ARG A 92 7.62 -20.54 -2.04
CA ARG A 92 6.49 -19.81 -1.49
C ARG A 92 6.90 -18.35 -1.35
N PHE A 93 6.24 -17.49 -2.06
CA PHE A 93 6.59 -16.08 -2.14
C PHE A 93 5.55 -15.23 -1.44
N GLY A 94 6.02 -14.18 -0.78
CA GLY A 94 5.16 -13.13 -0.28
C GLY A 94 4.94 -12.06 -1.32
N LEU A 95 4.03 -11.14 -1.04
CA LEU A 95 3.75 -10.02 -1.92
C LEU A 95 4.13 -8.73 -1.22
N MET A 96 4.84 -7.87 -1.93
CA MET A 96 5.22 -6.55 -1.43
C MET A 96 4.78 -5.50 -2.45
N ILE A 97 4.23 -4.41 -1.95
CA ILE A 97 3.72 -3.33 -2.79
C ILE A 97 4.54 -2.08 -2.51
N LEU A 98 4.91 -1.37 -3.56
CA LEU A 98 5.47 -0.03 -3.42
C LEU A 98 4.34 0.97 -3.56
N SER A 99 4.08 1.72 -2.50
CA SER A 99 3.02 2.71 -2.52
C SER A 99 3.47 3.93 -3.31
N ARG A 100 2.47 4.68 -3.80
CA ARG A 100 2.73 5.90 -4.53
C ARG A 100 2.43 7.08 -3.61
N GLY A 101 3.09 8.21 -3.84
CA GLY A 101 2.88 9.40 -3.04
C GLY A 101 4.18 10.13 -2.83
N GLU A 102 4.16 11.14 -1.97
CA GLU A 102 5.35 11.93 -1.72
C GLU A 102 6.44 11.12 -1.04
N VAL A 103 6.04 10.16 -0.21
CA VAL A 103 6.99 9.26 0.47
C VAL A 103 6.58 7.83 0.16
N PRO A 104 7.08 7.27 -0.95
CA PRO A 104 6.75 5.88 -1.28
C PRO A 104 7.27 4.93 -0.22
N ARG A 105 6.51 3.87 0.04
CA ARG A 105 6.87 2.88 1.04
C ARG A 105 6.69 1.49 0.48
N TYR A 106 7.56 0.58 0.90
CA TYR A 106 7.39 -0.83 0.62
C TYR A 106 6.51 -1.42 1.70
N ILE A 107 5.45 -2.07 1.30
CA ILE A 107 4.46 -2.63 2.22
C ILE A 107 4.36 -4.13 1.98
N ASP A 108 4.67 -4.91 3.01
CA ASP A 108 4.48 -6.36 2.93
C ASP A 108 3.01 -6.66 3.11
N GLU A 109 2.42 -7.35 2.13
CA GLU A 109 1.01 -7.70 2.19
C GLU A 109 0.84 -9.07 2.83
N PRO A 110 -0.29 -9.31 3.53
CA PRO A 110 -0.46 -10.55 4.28
C PRO A 110 -0.95 -11.70 3.41
N VAL A 111 -0.34 -11.90 2.25
CA VAL A 111 -0.74 -12.94 1.31
C VAL A 111 0.51 -13.60 0.74
N PHE A 112 0.35 -14.84 0.29
CA PHE A 112 1.43 -15.63 -0.27
C PHE A 112 0.96 -16.35 -1.51
N VAL A 113 1.91 -16.72 -2.36
CA VAL A 113 1.64 -17.54 -3.53
C VAL A 113 2.74 -18.58 -3.63
N THR A 114 2.35 -19.80 -3.96
CA THR A 114 3.29 -20.89 -4.21
C THR A 114 3.58 -20.95 -5.69
N ILE A 115 4.85 -20.90 -6.06
CA ILE A 115 5.30 -21.02 -7.43
C ILE A 115 5.85 -22.43 -7.63
N GLU A 116 5.38 -23.11 -8.66
CA GLU A 116 5.81 -24.45 -8.99
C GLU A 116 6.85 -24.50 -10.08
#